data_9212753dc787de73f9febf77e2c53bc2
#
_entry.id   9212753dc787de73f9febf77e2c53bc2
#
_cell.length_a   1.000
_cell.length_b   1.000
_cell.length_c   1.000
_cell.angle_alpha   90.00
_cell.angle_beta   90.00
_cell.angle_gamma   90.00
#
_symmetry.space_group_name_H-M   'P 1'
#
loop_
_entity.id
_entity.type
_entity.pdbx_description
1 polymer ?
#
loop_
_entity_poly.entity_id
_entity_poly.type
_entity_poly.pdbx_seq_one_letter_code
_entity_poly.pdbx_strand_id
1 'polypeptide(L)'
;MKRLKDLLLIASFVLTSCGGTTQAPLAPERTSLFEMGEAGSKYYRIPALVKAQDGSLVAIADKRGDALGDLPNVITIVSKRSTDNGKTWSDMSIVAEGDTVAQCGYGDAVVIADEKKGNLIAVFSGNNGLWLSFEKNLSRTYTSTSTDNGKTWGKVVDITDQVYGGVYGDSTRYGLFTGSGSGIQLQKGKHAGRLMLVVAARNDESWGGTMSNYAVYSDDGGVTWQVSKNAACTNGDEAKVVELTNGNILMSIRNRAKGHRLFSVSKDGGETWSEPILNETILDPACNGDIISYHYKGKDLLLHSLPASPTTRENVTVYVSEDNGETWAPKRCIYQGYSAYSSLQVLDDGTIGIIVEEGKWDSNLPGEDGFNLGYYRFSIDWLLEGDKE
;
A
#
# COMPACT_ATOMS: atom_id res chain seq x y z
N MET A 1 -84.92 -6.37 -34.87
CA MET A 1 -84.58 -5.96 -33.49
C MET A 1 -83.50 -6.89 -32.96
N LYS A 2 -82.23 -6.45 -33.01
CA LYS A 2 -81.08 -7.10 -32.35
C LYS A 2 -80.25 -5.99 -31.71
N ARG A 3 -80.18 -6.03 -30.40
CA ARG A 3 -79.41 -5.09 -29.58
C ARG A 3 -77.89 -5.46 -29.65
N LEU A 4 -77.02 -4.53 -30.08
CA LEU A 4 -75.59 -4.60 -29.95
C LEU A 4 -75.22 -4.26 -28.47
N LYS A 5 -74.45 -5.11 -27.83
CA LYS A 5 -73.89 -4.86 -26.52
C LYS A 5 -72.44 -4.40 -26.74
N ASP A 6 -72.16 -3.16 -26.44
CA ASP A 6 -70.76 -2.60 -26.42
C ASP A 6 -70.01 -3.16 -25.24
N LEU A 7 -68.90 -3.83 -25.51
CA LEU A 7 -67.97 -4.32 -24.54
C LEU A 7 -66.81 -3.28 -24.40
N LEU A 8 -66.84 -2.50 -23.34
CA LEU A 8 -65.71 -1.61 -23.00
C LEU A 8 -64.56 -2.45 -22.45
N LEU A 9 -63.44 -2.51 -23.20
CA LEU A 9 -62.18 -3.07 -22.70
C LEU A 9 -61.45 -1.97 -21.94
N ILE A 10 -61.38 -2.08 -20.61
CA ILE A 10 -60.52 -1.24 -19.77
C ILE A 10 -59.12 -1.86 -19.77
N ALA A 11 -58.19 -1.24 -20.51
CA ALA A 11 -56.77 -1.59 -20.44
C ALA A 11 -56.14 -0.97 -19.18
N SER A 12 -55.93 -1.79 -18.16
CA SER A 12 -55.17 -1.39 -16.98
C SER A 12 -53.67 -1.36 -17.32
N PHE A 13 -53.12 -0.15 -17.47
CA PHE A 13 -51.69 0.05 -17.52
C PHE A 13 -51.13 -0.18 -16.10
N VAL A 14 -50.43 -1.30 -15.89
CA VAL A 14 -49.60 -1.53 -14.72
C VAL A 14 -48.29 -0.79 -14.97
N LEU A 15 -48.12 0.39 -14.39
CA LEU A 15 -46.85 1.07 -14.27
C LEU A 15 -45.98 0.27 -13.26
N THR A 16 -45.13 -0.63 -13.77
CA THR A 16 -44.02 -1.18 -13.00
C THR A 16 -43.02 -0.06 -12.78
N SER A 17 -43.10 0.62 -11.64
CA SER A 17 -42.02 1.46 -11.16
C SER A 17 -40.83 0.55 -10.87
N CYS A 18 -39.80 0.60 -11.72
CA CYS A 18 -38.45 0.15 -11.34
C CYS A 18 -37.94 1.06 -10.23
N GLY A 19 -38.39 0.80 -9.01
CA GLY A 19 -37.76 1.31 -7.82
C GLY A 19 -36.40 0.63 -7.70
N GLY A 20 -35.35 1.26 -8.21
CA GLY A 20 -33.98 0.91 -7.86
C GLY A 20 -33.87 1.03 -6.34
N THR A 21 -33.78 -0.08 -5.64
CA THR A 21 -33.39 -0.09 -4.24
C THR A 21 -31.95 0.42 -4.19
N THR A 22 -31.78 1.69 -3.84
CA THR A 22 -30.45 2.20 -3.48
C THR A 22 -30.02 1.43 -2.24
N GLN A 23 -29.09 0.50 -2.44
CA GLN A 23 -28.48 -0.23 -1.33
C GLN A 23 -27.84 0.80 -0.40
N ALA A 24 -28.07 0.67 0.92
CA ALA A 24 -27.45 1.56 1.90
C ALA A 24 -25.92 1.50 1.76
N PRO A 25 -25.22 2.64 1.97
CA PRO A 25 -23.76 2.67 1.92
C PRO A 25 -23.15 1.64 2.86
N LEU A 26 -22.18 0.87 2.37
CA LEU A 26 -21.49 -0.17 3.15
C LEU A 26 -20.50 0.51 4.10
N ALA A 27 -20.78 0.48 5.40
CA ALA A 27 -19.86 0.88 6.47
C ALA A 27 -18.71 -0.15 6.61
N PRO A 28 -17.56 0.22 7.22
CA PRO A 28 -16.43 -0.70 7.41
C PRO A 28 -16.84 -1.96 8.16
N GLU A 29 -16.65 -3.10 7.52
CA GLU A 29 -16.79 -4.43 8.12
C GLU A 29 -15.40 -5.03 8.29
N ARG A 30 -15.04 -5.41 9.53
CA ARG A 30 -13.72 -5.97 9.88
C ARG A 30 -13.72 -7.47 9.64
N THR A 31 -12.69 -7.94 8.94
CA THR A 31 -12.33 -9.36 8.85
C THR A 31 -10.92 -9.54 9.45
N SER A 32 -10.74 -10.57 10.28
CA SER A 32 -9.42 -10.97 10.77
C SER A 32 -8.57 -11.44 9.60
N LEU A 33 -7.32 -10.93 9.52
CA LEU A 33 -6.42 -11.26 8.41
C LEU A 33 -5.14 -11.95 8.90
N PHE A 34 -4.32 -11.28 9.70
CA PHE A 34 -3.17 -11.87 10.37
C PHE A 34 -3.23 -11.49 11.85
N GLU A 35 -3.38 -12.48 12.71
CA GLU A 35 -3.53 -12.27 14.14
C GLU A 35 -2.26 -12.65 14.90
N MET A 36 -1.95 -11.93 15.95
CA MET A 36 -0.86 -12.27 16.86
C MET A 36 -1.02 -13.71 17.36
N GLY A 37 0.05 -14.50 17.31
CA GLY A 37 0.05 -15.92 17.68
C GLY A 37 -0.33 -16.89 16.58
N GLU A 38 -0.87 -16.42 15.44
CA GLU A 38 -1.25 -17.28 14.33
C GLU A 38 -0.03 -17.99 13.72
N ALA A 39 -0.19 -19.26 13.33
CA ALA A 39 0.84 -20.08 12.69
C ALA A 39 2.22 -20.04 13.42
N GLY A 40 2.20 -19.94 14.75
CA GLY A 40 3.40 -19.93 15.57
C GLY A 40 4.23 -18.65 15.51
N SER A 41 3.69 -17.56 15.00
CA SER A 41 4.34 -16.24 15.03
C SER A 41 3.62 -15.33 16.02
N LYS A 42 4.35 -14.79 16.96
CA LYS A 42 3.80 -13.83 17.92
C LYS A 42 3.42 -12.51 17.26
N TYR A 43 4.13 -12.11 16.20
CA TYR A 43 3.96 -10.78 15.59
C TYR A 43 3.82 -10.84 14.08
N TYR A 44 2.96 -9.95 13.57
CA TYR A 44 2.79 -9.63 12.15
C TYR A 44 2.83 -8.13 11.96
N ARG A 45 3.50 -7.66 10.88
CA ARG A 45 3.60 -6.24 10.54
C ARG A 45 3.67 -6.01 9.04
N ILE A 46 3.73 -4.73 8.65
CA ILE A 46 4.06 -4.24 7.31
C ILE A 46 3.09 -4.78 6.25
N PRO A 47 1.82 -4.35 6.31
CA PRO A 47 0.81 -4.83 5.39
C PRO A 47 1.00 -4.27 3.98
N ALA A 48 0.77 -5.11 2.98
CA ALA A 48 0.56 -4.73 1.60
C ALA A 48 -0.71 -5.41 1.06
N LEU A 49 -1.51 -4.69 0.29
CA LEU A 49 -2.73 -5.20 -0.33
C LEU A 49 -2.70 -4.91 -1.83
N VAL A 50 -2.89 -5.94 -2.64
CA VAL A 50 -2.93 -5.80 -4.09
C VAL A 50 -4.07 -6.63 -4.68
N LYS A 51 -4.64 -6.17 -5.78
CA LYS A 51 -5.60 -6.92 -6.58
C LYS A 51 -4.86 -7.60 -7.73
N ALA A 52 -4.99 -8.93 -7.82
CA ALA A 52 -4.46 -9.72 -8.91
C ALA A 52 -5.37 -9.61 -10.16
N GLN A 53 -4.85 -10.08 -11.31
CA GLN A 53 -5.55 -9.97 -12.60
C GLN A 53 -6.90 -10.72 -12.62
N ASP A 54 -7.05 -11.79 -11.84
CA ASP A 54 -8.31 -12.55 -11.72
C ASP A 54 -9.31 -11.93 -10.73
N GLY A 55 -9.06 -10.71 -10.25
CA GLY A 55 -9.88 -9.99 -9.29
C GLY A 55 -9.67 -10.41 -7.83
N SER A 56 -8.85 -11.44 -7.56
CA SER A 56 -8.55 -11.83 -6.19
C SER A 56 -7.68 -10.79 -5.47
N LEU A 57 -7.89 -10.65 -4.17
CA LEU A 57 -7.05 -9.85 -3.31
C LEU A 57 -5.88 -10.70 -2.79
N VAL A 58 -4.69 -10.13 -2.76
CA VAL A 58 -3.52 -10.72 -2.13
C VAL A 58 -3.00 -9.76 -1.07
N ALA A 59 -3.01 -10.23 0.16
CA ALA A 59 -2.45 -9.52 1.31
C ALA A 59 -1.07 -10.09 1.63
N ILE A 60 -0.11 -9.21 1.87
CA ILE A 60 1.27 -9.57 2.26
C ILE A 60 1.56 -8.99 3.64
N ALA A 61 2.36 -9.71 4.43
CA ALA A 61 2.83 -9.25 5.73
C ALA A 61 4.19 -9.84 6.08
N ASP A 62 4.92 -9.15 6.96
CA ASP A 62 6.07 -9.66 7.68
C ASP A 62 5.59 -10.56 8.82
N LYS A 63 5.94 -11.85 8.77
CA LYS A 63 5.82 -12.81 9.87
C LYS A 63 7.09 -12.77 10.69
N ARG A 64 7.04 -12.22 11.92
CA ARG A 64 8.22 -11.82 12.72
C ARG A 64 8.62 -12.78 13.84
N GLY A 65 7.98 -13.94 13.95
CA GLY A 65 8.27 -14.91 15.01
C GLY A 65 8.05 -14.31 16.40
N ASP A 66 9.05 -14.38 17.25
CA ASP A 66 9.00 -13.89 18.64
C ASP A 66 9.58 -12.47 18.82
N ALA A 67 10.13 -11.87 17.76
CA ALA A 67 10.77 -10.55 17.80
C ALA A 67 9.96 -9.52 17.02
N LEU A 68 9.48 -8.46 17.66
CA LEU A 68 8.71 -7.39 17.03
C LEU A 68 9.57 -6.49 16.13
N GLY A 69 10.87 -6.41 16.36
CA GLY A 69 11.81 -5.53 15.65
C GLY A 69 11.94 -5.84 14.15
N ASP A 70 12.46 -4.85 13.43
CA ASP A 70 12.75 -4.93 12.01
C ASP A 70 14.00 -5.78 11.72
N LEU A 71 14.41 -5.88 10.46
CA LEU A 71 15.69 -6.49 10.07
C LEU A 71 16.86 -5.90 10.89
N PRO A 72 17.82 -6.74 11.29
CA PRO A 72 18.19 -8.06 10.74
C PRO A 72 17.49 -9.29 11.36
N ASN A 73 16.40 -9.14 12.07
CA ASN A 73 15.67 -10.28 12.62
C ASN A 73 15.28 -11.30 11.54
N VAL A 74 15.05 -12.53 11.97
CA VAL A 74 14.55 -13.60 11.09
C VAL A 74 13.08 -13.33 10.81
N ILE A 75 12.81 -12.69 9.70
CA ILE A 75 11.47 -12.33 9.23
C ILE A 75 11.19 -13.15 7.97
N THR A 76 10.00 -13.74 7.90
CA THR A 76 9.47 -14.41 6.70
C THR A 76 8.37 -13.55 6.11
N ILE A 77 8.43 -13.24 4.82
CA ILE A 77 7.33 -12.57 4.13
C ILE A 77 6.30 -13.63 3.74
N VAL A 78 5.05 -13.43 4.17
CA VAL A 78 3.93 -14.33 3.89
C VAL A 78 2.82 -13.62 3.14
N SER A 79 1.96 -14.40 2.46
CA SER A 79 0.77 -13.88 1.80
C SER A 79 -0.47 -14.70 2.14
N LYS A 80 -1.63 -14.05 2.12
CA LYS A 80 -2.96 -14.69 2.09
C LYS A 80 -3.75 -14.17 0.90
N ARG A 81 -4.65 -14.98 0.36
CA ARG A 81 -5.43 -14.68 -0.83
C ARG A 81 -6.94 -14.77 -0.53
N SER A 82 -7.72 -13.82 -1.08
CA SER A 82 -9.18 -13.84 -1.04
C SER A 82 -9.76 -13.77 -2.44
N THR A 83 -10.84 -14.53 -2.68
CA THR A 83 -11.60 -14.52 -3.94
C THR A 83 -13.03 -13.99 -3.77
N ASP A 84 -13.35 -13.45 -2.61
CA ASP A 84 -14.68 -12.98 -2.22
C ASP A 84 -14.68 -11.57 -1.62
N ASN A 85 -13.76 -10.72 -2.13
CA ASN A 85 -13.58 -9.35 -1.69
C ASN A 85 -13.19 -9.22 -0.20
N GLY A 86 -12.37 -10.14 0.30
CA GLY A 86 -11.81 -10.11 1.64
C GLY A 86 -12.72 -10.65 2.75
N LYS A 87 -13.84 -11.30 2.40
CA LYS A 87 -14.72 -11.94 3.40
C LYS A 87 -14.05 -13.17 4.02
N THR A 88 -13.36 -13.95 3.19
CA THR A 88 -12.57 -15.09 3.63
C THR A 88 -11.17 -15.06 2.99
N TRP A 89 -10.20 -15.62 3.70
CA TRP A 89 -8.81 -15.65 3.30
C TRP A 89 -8.27 -17.08 3.33
N SER A 90 -7.36 -17.37 2.40
CA SER A 90 -6.66 -18.67 2.34
C SER A 90 -5.72 -18.87 3.53
N ASP A 91 -5.21 -20.09 3.67
CA ASP A 91 -4.00 -20.33 4.46
C ASP A 91 -2.83 -19.48 3.94
N MET A 92 -1.81 -19.28 4.78
CA MET A 92 -0.61 -18.52 4.42
C MET A 92 0.23 -19.25 3.37
N SER A 93 0.70 -18.49 2.37
CA SER A 93 1.77 -18.89 1.43
C SER A 93 3.04 -18.12 1.76
N ILE A 94 4.20 -18.72 1.53
CA ILE A 94 5.51 -18.09 1.73
C ILE A 94 5.89 -17.32 0.47
N VAL A 95 6.23 -16.03 0.63
CA VAL A 95 6.78 -15.17 -0.42
C VAL A 95 8.31 -15.22 -0.42
N ALA A 96 8.90 -15.08 0.77
CA ALA A 96 10.33 -15.22 1.00
C ALA A 96 10.57 -15.71 2.44
N GLU A 97 11.21 -16.84 2.59
CA GLU A 97 11.41 -17.50 3.89
C GLU A 97 12.69 -17.03 4.55
N GLY A 98 12.58 -16.54 5.79
CA GLY A 98 13.73 -16.19 6.62
C GLY A 98 14.51 -17.43 7.06
N ASP A 99 15.82 -17.30 7.14
CA ASP A 99 16.73 -18.39 7.50
C ASP A 99 17.13 -18.30 8.99
N THR A 100 16.61 -19.23 9.79
CA THR A 100 16.90 -19.32 11.22
C THR A 100 18.33 -19.80 11.52
N VAL A 101 19.00 -20.45 10.58
CA VAL A 101 20.38 -20.92 10.73
C VAL A 101 21.36 -19.78 10.41
N ALA A 102 21.14 -19.10 9.29
CA ALA A 102 21.95 -17.95 8.90
C ALA A 102 21.58 -16.67 9.67
N GLN A 103 20.50 -16.70 10.48
CA GLN A 103 19.99 -15.55 11.23
C GLN A 103 19.75 -14.34 10.32
N CYS A 104 19.10 -14.57 9.19
CA CYS A 104 18.73 -13.51 8.25
C CYS A 104 17.26 -13.62 7.84
N GLY A 105 16.67 -12.50 7.48
CA GLY A 105 15.27 -12.40 7.11
C GLY A 105 15.02 -11.49 5.92
N TYR A 106 13.74 -11.40 5.56
CA TYR A 106 13.20 -10.53 4.52
C TYR A 106 12.03 -9.73 5.10
N GLY A 107 11.94 -8.45 4.73
CA GLY A 107 10.87 -7.59 5.24
C GLY A 107 10.61 -6.37 4.35
N ASP A 108 9.69 -5.53 4.78
CA ASP A 108 9.32 -4.27 4.10
C ASP A 108 8.85 -4.47 2.66
N ALA A 109 8.06 -5.50 2.37
CA ALA A 109 7.65 -5.82 1.02
C ALA A 109 6.77 -4.73 0.39
N VAL A 110 7.13 -4.35 -0.85
CA VAL A 110 6.26 -3.63 -1.78
C VAL A 110 5.74 -4.64 -2.81
N VAL A 111 4.42 -4.69 -3.00
CA VAL A 111 3.83 -5.55 -4.03
C VAL A 111 3.26 -4.71 -5.17
N ILE A 112 3.51 -5.13 -6.41
CA ILE A 112 3.05 -4.48 -7.63
C ILE A 112 2.27 -5.50 -8.48
N ALA A 113 1.09 -5.13 -8.95
CA ALA A 113 0.38 -5.87 -9.98
C ALA A 113 0.87 -5.41 -11.36
N ASP A 114 1.48 -6.32 -12.13
CA ASP A 114 1.76 -6.12 -13.55
C ASP A 114 0.52 -6.53 -14.35
N GLU A 115 -0.39 -5.60 -14.58
CA GLU A 115 -1.64 -5.84 -15.29
C GLU A 115 -1.42 -6.28 -16.76
N LYS A 116 -0.27 -5.93 -17.36
CA LYS A 116 0.08 -6.33 -18.73
C LYS A 116 0.44 -7.81 -18.84
N LYS A 117 1.18 -8.34 -17.86
CA LYS A 117 1.64 -9.74 -17.82
C LYS A 117 0.77 -10.62 -16.92
N GLY A 118 -0.05 -10.03 -16.07
CA GLY A 118 -0.86 -10.75 -15.07
C GLY A 118 -0.06 -11.28 -13.88
N ASN A 119 1.14 -10.75 -13.65
CA ASN A 119 2.01 -11.17 -12.57
C ASN A 119 1.84 -10.27 -11.34
N LEU A 120 2.14 -10.81 -10.15
CA LEU A 120 2.41 -10.03 -8.96
C LEU A 120 3.90 -10.06 -8.67
N ILE A 121 4.49 -8.89 -8.42
CA ILE A 121 5.91 -8.76 -8.15
C ILE A 121 6.07 -8.18 -6.74
N ALA A 122 6.64 -8.94 -5.83
CA ALA A 122 7.06 -8.47 -4.52
C ALA A 122 8.52 -8.03 -4.59
N VAL A 123 8.81 -6.81 -4.16
CA VAL A 123 10.16 -6.25 -4.01
C VAL A 123 10.37 -5.96 -2.53
N PHE A 124 11.45 -6.44 -1.93
CA PHE A 124 11.62 -6.38 -0.48
C PHE A 124 13.09 -6.30 -0.06
N SER A 125 13.29 -5.88 1.18
CA SER A 125 14.59 -5.78 1.82
C SER A 125 14.98 -7.10 2.49
N GLY A 126 16.28 -7.30 2.72
CA GLY A 126 16.77 -8.45 3.47
C GLY A 126 18.17 -8.26 4.02
N ASN A 127 18.65 -9.28 4.74
CA ASN A 127 19.94 -9.34 5.43
C ASN A 127 20.04 -8.36 6.63
N ASN A 128 21.07 -7.51 6.65
CA ASN A 128 21.47 -6.73 7.82
C ASN A 128 20.50 -5.64 8.29
N GLY A 129 19.45 -5.38 7.56
CA GLY A 129 18.59 -4.24 7.81
C GLY A 129 19.29 -2.89 7.55
N LEU A 130 18.51 -1.84 7.60
CA LEU A 130 18.91 -0.49 7.17
C LEU A 130 20.10 0.08 7.97
N TRP A 131 20.01 0.03 9.30
CA TRP A 131 20.91 0.76 10.18
C TRP A 131 22.28 0.10 10.38
N LEU A 132 22.37 -1.22 10.15
CA LEU A 132 23.62 -1.99 10.20
C LEU A 132 24.28 -2.14 8.83
N SER A 133 23.64 -1.62 7.80
CA SER A 133 24.10 -1.70 6.42
C SER A 133 25.21 -0.70 6.13
N PHE A 134 26.36 -1.18 5.64
CA PHE A 134 27.48 -0.35 5.22
C PHE A 134 28.41 -1.10 4.26
N GLU A 135 28.73 -0.51 3.12
CA GLU A 135 29.68 -0.98 2.10
C GLU A 135 29.59 -2.47 1.75
N LYS A 136 30.43 -3.31 2.39
CA LYS A 136 30.51 -4.75 2.12
C LYS A 136 29.42 -5.57 2.79
N ASN A 137 28.73 -4.97 3.76
CA ASN A 137 27.71 -5.62 4.58
C ASN A 137 26.34 -4.93 4.39
N LEU A 138 25.89 -4.85 3.15
CA LEU A 138 24.68 -4.12 2.79
C LEU A 138 23.40 -4.87 3.21
N SER A 139 22.36 -4.11 3.61
CA SER A 139 20.99 -4.56 3.40
C SER A 139 20.79 -4.79 1.91
N ARG A 140 20.05 -5.83 1.55
CA ARG A 140 19.90 -6.22 0.15
C ARG A 140 18.49 -5.98 -0.32
N THR A 141 18.33 -5.84 -1.62
CA THR A 141 17.02 -5.72 -2.27
C THR A 141 16.78 -6.95 -3.14
N TYR A 142 15.60 -7.54 -2.97
CA TYR A 142 15.21 -8.79 -3.64
C TYR A 142 13.86 -8.66 -4.31
N THR A 143 13.59 -9.59 -5.24
CA THR A 143 12.26 -9.78 -5.83
C THR A 143 11.81 -11.22 -5.73
N SER A 144 10.49 -11.42 -5.67
CA SER A 144 9.82 -12.69 -5.91
C SER A 144 8.57 -12.43 -6.75
N THR A 145 8.29 -13.30 -7.73
CA THR A 145 7.18 -13.10 -8.66
C THR A 145 6.19 -14.25 -8.56
N SER A 146 4.90 -13.91 -8.45
CA SER A 146 3.81 -14.86 -8.64
C SER A 146 3.22 -14.72 -10.04
N THR A 147 3.06 -15.83 -10.75
CA THR A 147 2.45 -15.92 -12.09
C THR A 147 1.08 -16.59 -12.07
N ASP A 148 0.52 -16.80 -10.88
CA ASP A 148 -0.72 -17.55 -10.65
C ASP A 148 -1.69 -16.80 -9.71
N ASN A 149 -1.65 -15.47 -9.76
CA ASN A 149 -2.50 -14.56 -8.97
C ASN A 149 -2.28 -14.71 -7.45
N GLY A 150 -1.02 -14.86 -7.01
CA GLY A 150 -0.65 -14.90 -5.60
C GLY A 150 -0.89 -16.23 -4.89
N LYS A 151 -1.15 -17.32 -5.63
CA LYS A 151 -1.28 -18.66 -5.03
C LYS A 151 0.08 -19.22 -4.62
N THR A 152 1.07 -19.04 -5.48
CA THR A 152 2.47 -19.44 -5.23
C THR A 152 3.44 -18.33 -5.64
N TRP A 153 4.64 -18.34 -5.07
CA TRP A 153 5.69 -17.38 -5.33
C TRP A 153 6.95 -18.06 -5.86
N GLY A 154 7.61 -17.38 -6.78
CA GLY A 154 8.83 -17.86 -7.42
C GLY A 154 10.06 -17.75 -6.52
N LYS A 155 11.21 -18.04 -7.10
CA LYS A 155 12.50 -17.90 -6.39
C LYS A 155 12.78 -16.45 -6.05
N VAL A 156 13.40 -16.25 -4.91
CA VAL A 156 13.96 -14.95 -4.51
C VAL A 156 15.16 -14.62 -5.42
N VAL A 157 15.11 -13.43 -6.04
CA VAL A 157 16.14 -12.93 -6.96
C VAL A 157 16.75 -11.67 -6.37
N ASP A 158 18.07 -11.63 -6.26
CA ASP A 158 18.82 -10.47 -5.77
C ASP A 158 18.94 -9.41 -6.88
N ILE A 159 18.47 -8.21 -6.61
CA ILE A 159 18.54 -7.03 -7.49
C ILE A 159 19.34 -5.88 -6.85
N THR A 160 20.07 -6.17 -5.79
CA THR A 160 20.79 -5.18 -4.98
C THR A 160 21.66 -4.25 -5.82
N ASP A 161 22.47 -4.80 -6.71
CA ASP A 161 23.41 -3.97 -7.49
C ASP A 161 22.71 -3.03 -8.47
N GLN A 162 21.53 -3.41 -8.97
CA GLN A 162 20.73 -2.53 -9.84
C GLN A 162 20.22 -1.31 -9.06
N VAL A 163 19.67 -1.53 -7.87
CA VAL A 163 19.08 -0.45 -7.04
C VAL A 163 20.18 0.40 -6.40
N TYR A 164 21.16 -0.22 -5.78
CA TYR A 164 22.28 0.50 -5.13
C TYR A 164 23.16 1.25 -6.14
N GLY A 165 23.38 0.66 -7.32
CA GLY A 165 24.11 1.33 -8.40
C GLY A 165 23.41 2.61 -8.87
N GLY A 166 22.07 2.58 -8.95
CA GLY A 166 21.28 3.75 -9.30
C GLY A 166 21.24 4.83 -8.22
N VAL A 167 21.17 4.42 -6.92
CA VAL A 167 21.12 5.35 -5.79
C VAL A 167 22.48 5.98 -5.49
N TYR A 168 23.52 5.17 -5.38
CA TYR A 168 24.84 5.60 -4.88
C TYR A 168 25.89 5.75 -5.98
N GLY A 169 25.69 5.15 -7.16
CA GLY A 169 26.72 5.11 -8.20
C GLY A 169 28.02 4.50 -7.67
N ASP A 170 29.14 5.23 -7.84
CA ASP A 170 30.47 4.87 -7.34
C ASP A 170 30.75 5.42 -5.92
N SER A 171 29.77 6.09 -5.30
CA SER A 171 29.91 6.63 -3.95
C SER A 171 29.79 5.54 -2.88
N THR A 172 30.15 5.89 -1.63
CA THR A 172 29.98 5.01 -0.48
C THR A 172 28.53 4.55 -0.35
N ARG A 173 28.35 3.24 -0.22
CA ARG A 173 27.03 2.60 -0.07
C ARG A 173 26.70 2.45 1.41
N TYR A 174 25.65 3.10 1.86
CA TYR A 174 25.22 3.02 3.27
C TYR A 174 24.15 1.93 3.42
N GLY A 175 22.91 2.23 3.28
CA GLY A 175 21.82 1.29 3.39
C GLY A 175 20.58 1.86 2.76
N LEU A 176 19.73 0.98 2.23
CA LEU A 176 18.41 1.37 1.77
C LEU A 176 17.40 0.26 2.09
N PHE A 177 16.13 0.63 2.10
CA PHE A 177 15.03 -0.31 2.22
C PHE A 177 13.86 0.10 1.34
N THR A 178 12.99 -0.84 1.05
CA THR A 178 11.77 -0.64 0.26
C THR A 178 10.70 0.06 1.08
N GLY A 179 9.94 0.96 0.46
CA GLY A 179 8.92 1.78 1.13
C GLY A 179 7.69 1.03 1.65
N SER A 180 7.69 -0.30 1.62
CA SER A 180 6.64 -1.25 2.03
C SER A 180 5.24 -0.95 1.47
N GLY A 181 4.30 -1.90 1.47
CA GLY A 181 2.92 -1.72 0.98
C GLY A 181 2.77 -1.90 -0.53
N SER A 182 2.03 -1.03 -1.22
CA SER A 182 1.77 -1.14 -2.66
C SER A 182 2.71 -0.28 -3.51
N GLY A 183 3.13 -0.83 -4.68
CA GLY A 183 3.65 -0.05 -5.80
C GLY A 183 2.61 0.06 -6.91
N ILE A 184 2.97 0.70 -8.02
CA ILE A 184 2.03 0.96 -9.12
C ILE A 184 2.57 0.50 -10.48
N GLN A 185 1.66 0.27 -11.43
CA GLN A 185 1.96 0.24 -12.85
C GLN A 185 1.38 1.48 -13.51
N LEU A 186 2.20 2.27 -14.21
CA LEU A 186 1.74 3.46 -14.92
C LEU A 186 0.80 3.07 -16.07
N GLN A 187 -0.32 3.78 -16.18
CA GLN A 187 -1.34 3.53 -17.18
C GLN A 187 -1.29 4.53 -18.33
N LYS A 188 -0.65 5.70 -18.14
CA LYS A 188 -0.75 6.85 -19.04
C LYS A 188 0.59 7.22 -19.69
N GLY A 189 0.51 7.90 -20.81
CA GLY A 189 1.65 8.50 -21.49
C GLY A 189 2.67 7.52 -22.08
N LYS A 190 3.87 8.01 -22.34
CA LYS A 190 4.96 7.24 -22.98
C LYS A 190 5.52 6.10 -22.12
N HIS A 191 5.31 6.16 -20.81
CA HIS A 191 5.78 5.16 -19.85
C HIS A 191 4.68 4.21 -19.39
N ALA A 192 3.53 4.14 -20.08
CA ALA A 192 2.46 3.22 -19.76
C ALA A 192 2.96 1.76 -19.73
N GLY A 193 2.76 1.12 -18.57
CA GLY A 193 3.27 -0.23 -18.27
C GLY A 193 4.54 -0.27 -17.41
N ARG A 194 5.16 0.88 -17.14
CA ARG A 194 6.26 0.99 -16.18
C ARG A 194 5.78 0.60 -14.79
N LEU A 195 6.48 -0.32 -14.15
CA LEU A 195 6.30 -0.67 -12.75
C LEU A 195 7.11 0.31 -11.89
N MET A 196 6.57 0.73 -10.75
CA MET A 196 7.25 1.69 -9.89
C MET A 196 6.99 1.45 -8.41
N LEU A 197 8.05 1.62 -7.62
CA LEU A 197 8.04 1.64 -6.16
C LEU A 197 8.99 2.73 -5.64
N VAL A 198 9.05 2.90 -4.33
CA VAL A 198 9.97 3.85 -3.69
C VAL A 198 10.91 3.11 -2.74
N VAL A 199 12.15 3.58 -2.66
CA VAL A 199 13.12 3.18 -1.63
C VAL A 199 13.51 4.41 -0.81
N ALA A 200 13.84 4.18 0.47
CA ALA A 200 14.48 5.17 1.32
C ALA A 200 15.93 4.75 1.55
N ALA A 201 16.87 5.62 1.22
CA ALA A 201 18.29 5.35 1.22
C ALA A 201 19.01 6.29 2.21
N ARG A 202 19.86 5.76 3.08
CA ARG A 202 20.64 6.54 4.03
C ARG A 202 21.64 7.44 3.30
N ASN A 203 21.78 8.66 3.81
CA ASN A 203 22.71 9.66 3.26
C ASN A 203 24.11 9.56 3.86
N ASP A 204 24.23 8.94 5.03
CA ASP A 204 25.48 8.78 5.77
C ASP A 204 25.44 7.55 6.70
N GLU A 205 26.51 7.30 7.46
CA GLU A 205 26.63 6.18 8.38
C GLU A 205 25.96 6.40 9.75
N SER A 206 25.40 7.57 10.02
CA SER A 206 24.81 7.92 11.32
C SER A 206 23.58 7.06 11.63
N TRP A 207 23.54 6.49 12.81
CA TRP A 207 22.34 5.79 13.29
C TRP A 207 21.18 6.80 13.47
N GLY A 208 20.04 6.52 12.85
CA GLY A 208 18.92 7.47 12.85
C GLY A 208 19.12 8.72 11.98
N GLY A 209 20.18 8.76 11.16
CA GLY A 209 20.47 9.84 10.23
C GLY A 209 19.41 10.06 9.15
N THR A 210 19.64 11.04 8.28
CA THR A 210 18.69 11.36 7.20
C THR A 210 18.64 10.30 6.12
N MET A 211 17.49 10.21 5.43
CA MET A 211 17.30 9.32 4.28
C MET A 211 16.72 10.07 3.11
N SER A 212 17.15 9.68 1.91
CA SER A 212 16.63 10.19 0.65
C SER A 212 15.67 9.20 0.00
N ASN A 213 14.58 9.71 -0.56
CA ASN A 213 13.60 8.91 -1.28
C ASN A 213 13.90 8.90 -2.78
N TYR A 214 14.01 7.70 -3.35
CA TYR A 214 14.17 7.50 -4.79
C TYR A 214 13.05 6.62 -5.33
N ALA A 215 12.55 6.95 -6.52
CA ALA A 215 11.72 6.03 -7.27
C ALA A 215 12.61 4.94 -7.91
N VAL A 216 12.15 3.70 -7.82
CA VAL A 216 12.74 2.53 -8.49
C VAL A 216 11.70 2.03 -9.48
N TYR A 217 12.07 1.85 -10.75
CA TYR A 217 11.13 1.50 -11.80
C TYR A 217 11.68 0.45 -12.77
N SER A 218 10.77 -0.27 -13.41
CA SER A 218 11.06 -1.30 -14.42
C SER A 218 10.16 -1.10 -15.64
N ASP A 219 10.75 -1.14 -16.85
CA ASP A 219 10.05 -1.04 -18.13
C ASP A 219 9.85 -2.40 -18.81
N ASP A 220 10.35 -3.49 -18.21
CA ASP A 220 10.35 -4.84 -18.77
C ASP A 220 9.58 -5.87 -17.93
N GLY A 221 8.77 -5.39 -16.96
CA GLY A 221 7.95 -6.22 -16.07
C GLY A 221 8.75 -6.87 -14.96
N GLY A 222 9.66 -6.11 -14.35
CA GLY A 222 10.40 -6.50 -13.15
C GLY A 222 11.66 -7.31 -13.39
N VAL A 223 12.15 -7.42 -14.65
CA VAL A 223 13.39 -8.12 -14.98
C VAL A 223 14.61 -7.25 -14.67
N THR A 224 14.56 -5.98 -15.11
CA THR A 224 15.59 -4.99 -14.80
C THR A 224 14.98 -3.77 -14.12
N TRP A 225 15.76 -3.15 -13.23
CA TRP A 225 15.33 -2.02 -12.42
C TRP A 225 16.27 -0.83 -12.58
N GLN A 226 15.69 0.35 -12.63
CA GLN A 226 16.35 1.63 -12.73
C GLN A 226 15.92 2.53 -11.57
N VAL A 227 16.68 3.57 -11.29
CA VAL A 227 16.43 4.51 -10.20
C VAL A 227 16.29 5.92 -10.75
N SER A 228 15.47 6.75 -10.13
CA SER A 228 15.33 8.16 -10.47
C SER A 228 16.66 8.90 -10.40
N LYS A 229 16.85 9.90 -11.26
CA LYS A 229 18.10 10.68 -11.41
C LYS A 229 18.40 11.57 -10.21
N ASN A 230 17.36 11.93 -9.46
CA ASN A 230 17.47 12.70 -8.21
C ASN A 230 16.53 12.16 -7.16
N ALA A 231 16.81 12.45 -5.90
CA ALA A 231 15.90 12.17 -4.79
C ALA A 231 14.67 13.07 -4.86
N ALA A 232 13.51 12.50 -4.52
CA ALA A 232 12.26 13.25 -4.34
C ALA A 232 12.21 14.00 -2.99
N CYS A 233 12.99 13.54 -2.01
CA CYS A 233 13.15 14.16 -0.71
C CYS A 233 14.50 13.69 -0.13
N THR A 234 15.21 14.58 0.57
CA THR A 234 16.52 14.26 1.20
C THR A 234 16.42 14.03 2.71
N ASN A 235 15.22 14.13 3.29
CA ASN A 235 14.95 13.85 4.70
C ASN A 235 13.56 13.21 4.88
N GLY A 236 13.28 12.19 4.06
CA GLY A 236 12.06 11.41 4.13
C GLY A 236 12.27 10.04 4.78
N ASP A 237 11.25 9.20 4.66
CA ASP A 237 11.20 7.82 5.14
C ASP A 237 10.39 6.97 4.14
N GLU A 238 9.56 6.00 4.56
CA GLU A 238 8.72 5.26 3.62
C GLU A 238 7.86 6.21 2.78
N ALA A 239 7.67 5.85 1.51
CA ALA A 239 6.87 6.64 0.60
C ALA A 239 6.07 5.75 -0.37
N LYS A 240 4.99 6.32 -0.89
CA LYS A 240 4.11 5.71 -1.90
C LYS A 240 3.97 6.64 -3.10
N VAL A 241 3.66 6.04 -4.23
CA VAL A 241 3.42 6.78 -5.47
C VAL A 241 2.02 6.51 -6.01
N VAL A 242 1.43 7.51 -6.66
CA VAL A 242 0.17 7.39 -7.39
C VAL A 242 0.25 8.17 -8.71
N GLU A 243 -0.30 7.58 -9.78
CA GLU A 243 -0.42 8.27 -11.06
C GLU A 243 -1.65 9.19 -11.06
N LEU A 244 -1.43 10.46 -11.39
CA LEU A 244 -2.46 11.49 -11.46
C LEU A 244 -3.21 11.45 -12.80
N THR A 245 -4.34 12.14 -12.88
CA THR A 245 -5.16 12.17 -14.10
C THR A 245 -4.43 12.75 -15.31
N ASN A 246 -3.50 13.67 -15.10
CA ASN A 246 -2.67 14.30 -16.13
C ASN A 246 -1.42 13.49 -16.50
N GLY A 247 -1.23 12.30 -15.93
CA GLY A 247 -0.06 11.44 -16.16
C GLY A 247 1.19 11.82 -15.35
N ASN A 248 1.14 12.84 -14.52
CA ASN A 248 2.18 13.09 -13.52
C ASN A 248 2.10 12.04 -12.40
N ILE A 249 3.16 11.91 -11.63
CA ILE A 249 3.21 10.98 -10.51
C ILE A 249 3.38 11.80 -9.23
N LEU A 250 2.53 11.56 -8.25
CA LEU A 250 2.62 12.13 -6.91
C LEU A 250 3.28 11.11 -5.98
N MET A 251 4.34 11.51 -5.28
CA MET A 251 4.96 10.72 -4.21
C MET A 251 4.52 11.28 -2.87
N SER A 252 3.87 10.45 -2.05
CA SER A 252 3.53 10.74 -0.66
C SER A 252 4.61 10.19 0.25
N ILE A 253 5.27 11.04 1.03
CA ILE A 253 6.49 10.76 1.76
C ILE A 253 6.24 10.92 3.26
N ARG A 254 6.57 9.89 4.05
CA ARG A 254 6.57 9.94 5.51
C ARG A 254 7.55 11.00 5.98
N ASN A 255 7.03 11.93 6.80
CA ASN A 255 7.81 13.02 7.34
C ASN A 255 8.47 12.62 8.66
N ARG A 256 9.79 12.49 8.66
CA ARG A 256 10.57 12.14 9.87
C ARG A 256 10.44 13.21 10.97
N ALA A 257 10.20 14.47 10.62
CA ALA A 257 9.98 15.56 11.57
C ALA A 257 8.60 15.53 12.22
N LYS A 258 7.69 14.66 11.76
CA LYS A 258 6.29 14.62 12.18
C LYS A 258 5.50 15.88 11.80
N GLY A 259 4.25 15.92 12.23
CA GLY A 259 3.33 17.02 12.01
C GLY A 259 2.49 16.82 10.77
N HIS A 260 3.07 16.95 9.59
CA HIS A 260 2.33 16.89 8.32
C HIS A 260 3.10 16.11 7.24
N ARG A 261 2.35 15.58 6.26
CA ARG A 261 2.86 14.78 5.16
C ARG A 261 3.65 15.60 4.15
N LEU A 262 4.67 15.00 3.52
CA LEU A 262 5.43 15.59 2.43
C LEU A 262 4.98 15.01 1.09
N PHE A 263 4.96 15.87 0.05
CA PHE A 263 4.68 15.45 -1.33
C PHE A 263 5.75 15.95 -2.29
N SER A 264 6.07 15.14 -3.31
CA SER A 264 6.90 15.50 -4.45
C SER A 264 6.24 15.00 -5.74
N VAL A 265 6.49 15.68 -6.86
CA VAL A 265 5.85 15.37 -8.16
C VAL A 265 6.90 15.08 -9.22
N SER A 266 6.67 14.03 -10.01
CA SER A 266 7.38 13.74 -11.25
C SER A 266 6.48 14.02 -12.45
N LYS A 267 7.06 14.64 -13.50
CA LYS A 267 6.37 14.95 -14.78
C LYS A 267 6.91 14.13 -15.96
N ASP A 268 7.84 13.23 -15.72
CA ASP A 268 8.59 12.49 -16.74
C ASP A 268 8.59 10.97 -16.49
N GLY A 269 7.55 10.47 -15.80
CA GLY A 269 7.40 9.04 -15.53
C GLY A 269 8.28 8.53 -14.41
N GLY A 270 8.64 9.38 -13.44
CA GLY A 270 9.42 9.04 -12.26
C GLY A 270 10.93 9.13 -12.44
N GLU A 271 11.41 9.67 -13.58
CA GLU A 271 12.85 9.81 -13.82
C GLU A 271 13.46 10.97 -13.03
N THR A 272 12.70 12.07 -12.87
CA THR A 272 13.08 13.21 -12.01
C THR A 272 11.92 13.65 -11.14
N TRP A 273 12.24 14.29 -10.01
CA TRP A 273 11.28 14.70 -8.98
C TRP A 273 11.49 16.16 -8.58
N SER A 274 10.41 16.84 -8.24
CA SER A 274 10.44 18.20 -7.67
C SER A 274 10.99 18.18 -6.25
N GLU A 275 11.35 19.36 -5.73
CA GLU A 275 11.54 19.53 -4.29
C GLU A 275 10.27 19.15 -3.53
N PRO A 276 10.39 18.56 -2.33
CA PRO A 276 9.23 18.16 -1.55
C PRO A 276 8.49 19.38 -0.98
N ILE A 277 7.16 19.28 -0.94
CA ILE A 277 6.26 20.29 -0.39
C ILE A 277 5.54 19.71 0.82
N LEU A 278 5.50 20.47 1.92
CA LEU A 278 4.71 20.12 3.10
C LEU A 278 3.21 20.31 2.80
N ASN A 279 2.40 19.30 3.02
CA ASN A 279 0.95 19.40 2.94
C ASN A 279 0.38 19.69 4.33
N GLU A 280 -0.15 20.90 4.54
CA GLU A 280 -0.63 21.36 5.85
C GLU A 280 -1.94 20.71 6.33
N THR A 281 -2.58 19.89 5.49
CA THR A 281 -3.87 19.26 5.82
C THR A 281 -3.71 17.83 6.36
N ILE A 282 -2.81 17.03 5.74
CA ILE A 282 -2.63 15.63 6.14
C ILE A 282 -1.67 15.55 7.32
N LEU A 283 -2.21 15.16 8.48
CA LEU A 283 -1.43 14.93 9.68
C LEU A 283 -0.56 13.68 9.52
N ASP A 284 0.69 13.73 9.96
CA ASP A 284 1.65 12.63 9.88
C ASP A 284 2.45 12.47 11.17
N PRO A 285 2.22 11.41 11.96
CA PRO A 285 2.99 11.13 13.17
C PRO A 285 4.34 10.45 12.89
N ALA A 286 4.93 10.62 11.72
CA ALA A 286 6.01 9.82 11.18
C ALA A 286 5.59 8.35 11.04
N CYS A 287 4.56 8.10 10.22
CA CYS A 287 4.03 6.78 9.97
C CYS A 287 3.92 6.51 8.46
N ASN A 288 4.09 5.25 8.05
CA ASN A 288 3.74 4.84 6.70
C ASN A 288 2.23 5.03 6.49
N GLY A 289 1.85 5.34 5.27
CA GLY A 289 0.46 5.44 4.81
C GLY A 289 0.37 4.93 3.38
N ASP A 290 -0.82 4.87 2.85
CA ASP A 290 -1.01 4.45 1.46
C ASP A 290 -1.80 5.50 0.68
N ILE A 291 -1.60 5.54 -0.65
CA ILE A 291 -2.28 6.47 -1.54
C ILE A 291 -2.67 5.75 -2.82
N ILE A 292 -3.95 5.87 -3.20
CA ILE A 292 -4.49 5.25 -4.42
C ILE A 292 -5.34 6.25 -5.21
N SER A 293 -5.47 6.02 -6.52
CA SER A 293 -6.46 6.70 -7.36
C SER A 293 -7.77 5.90 -7.40
N TYR A 294 -8.90 6.59 -7.46
CA TYR A 294 -10.22 6.01 -7.56
C TYR A 294 -11.13 6.83 -8.46
N HIS A 295 -11.75 6.17 -9.45
CA HIS A 295 -12.73 6.82 -10.33
C HIS A 295 -14.15 6.61 -9.81
N TYR A 296 -14.90 7.69 -9.57
CA TYR A 296 -16.24 7.64 -8.99
C TYR A 296 -17.18 8.65 -9.64
N LYS A 297 -18.28 8.15 -10.21
CA LYS A 297 -19.35 8.98 -10.80
C LYS A 297 -18.82 10.09 -11.73
N GLY A 298 -17.82 9.77 -12.56
CA GLY A 298 -17.20 10.70 -13.51
C GLY A 298 -16.17 11.66 -12.91
N LYS A 299 -15.78 11.48 -11.66
CA LYS A 299 -14.70 12.21 -10.98
C LYS A 299 -13.55 11.27 -10.68
N ASP A 300 -12.34 11.77 -10.81
CA ASP A 300 -11.13 11.10 -10.34
C ASP A 300 -10.81 11.60 -8.91
N LEU A 301 -10.67 10.66 -8.00
CA LEU A 301 -10.35 10.92 -6.60
C LEU A 301 -8.98 10.35 -6.27
N LEU A 302 -8.30 10.95 -5.30
CA LEU A 302 -7.21 10.31 -4.58
C LEU A 302 -7.66 10.00 -3.17
N LEU A 303 -7.37 8.79 -2.71
CA LEU A 303 -7.61 8.35 -1.34
C LEU A 303 -6.27 8.14 -0.65
N HIS A 304 -6.09 8.70 0.52
CA HIS A 304 -4.87 8.56 1.32
C HIS A 304 -5.20 8.07 2.72
N SER A 305 -4.56 7.00 3.18
CA SER A 305 -4.77 6.44 4.51
C SER A 305 -3.51 6.52 5.37
N LEU A 306 -3.64 6.99 6.61
CA LEU A 306 -2.62 6.97 7.64
C LEU A 306 -3.24 7.32 9.01
N PRO A 307 -2.51 7.15 10.14
CA PRO A 307 -2.93 7.67 11.43
C PRO A 307 -3.12 9.18 11.40
N ALA A 308 -4.31 9.67 11.76
CA ALA A 308 -4.68 11.09 11.68
C ALA A 308 -4.31 11.86 12.97
N SER A 309 -3.03 11.90 13.28
CA SER A 309 -2.47 12.60 14.43
C SER A 309 -1.13 13.24 14.05
N PRO A 310 -0.77 14.38 14.61
CA PRO A 310 0.52 14.99 14.30
C PRO A 310 1.69 14.34 15.04
N THR A 311 1.44 13.52 16.07
CA THR A 311 2.50 13.04 16.99
C THR A 311 2.41 11.56 17.34
N THR A 312 1.22 10.98 17.38
CA THR A 312 0.93 9.62 17.84
C THR A 312 0.36 8.75 16.72
N ARG A 313 0.71 7.47 16.71
CA ARG A 313 0.17 6.52 15.74
C ARG A 313 -1.17 5.98 16.24
N GLU A 314 -2.23 6.66 15.85
CA GLU A 314 -3.61 6.34 16.23
C GLU A 314 -4.62 6.86 15.20
N ASN A 315 -5.80 6.25 15.17
CA ASN A 315 -6.94 6.71 14.38
C ASN A 315 -6.66 6.70 12.87
N VAL A 316 -6.40 5.53 12.28
CA VAL A 316 -6.23 5.40 10.83
C VAL A 316 -7.45 5.96 10.11
N THR A 317 -7.23 7.05 9.39
CA THR A 317 -8.26 7.84 8.70
C THR A 317 -7.98 7.86 7.20
N VAL A 318 -9.03 7.88 6.39
CA VAL A 318 -8.93 8.10 4.95
C VAL A 318 -9.21 9.56 4.64
N TYR A 319 -8.23 10.21 4.01
CA TYR A 319 -8.34 11.53 3.41
C TYR A 319 -8.71 11.39 1.93
N VAL A 320 -9.43 12.38 1.41
CA VAL A 320 -9.84 12.42 0.00
C VAL A 320 -9.41 13.72 -0.64
N SER A 321 -8.86 13.63 -1.85
CA SER A 321 -8.62 14.76 -2.74
C SER A 321 -9.46 14.62 -4.00
N GLU A 322 -10.09 15.72 -4.45
CA GLU A 322 -10.88 15.82 -5.69
C GLU A 322 -10.17 16.64 -6.77
N ASP A 323 -8.93 17.08 -6.53
CA ASP A 323 -8.16 18.03 -7.34
C ASP A 323 -6.72 17.58 -7.62
N ASN A 324 -6.50 16.28 -7.81
CA ASN A 324 -5.17 15.68 -8.06
C ASN A 324 -4.14 15.89 -6.94
N GLY A 325 -4.58 15.97 -5.69
CA GLY A 325 -3.70 16.06 -4.54
C GLY A 325 -3.28 17.48 -4.15
N GLU A 326 -3.92 18.52 -4.73
CA GLU A 326 -3.68 19.91 -4.34
C GLU A 326 -4.27 20.18 -2.96
N THR A 327 -5.52 19.76 -2.73
CA THR A 327 -6.18 19.85 -1.43
C THR A 327 -6.69 18.51 -0.92
N TRP A 328 -6.75 18.36 0.38
CA TRP A 328 -7.16 17.12 1.04
C TRP A 328 -8.15 17.42 2.16
N ALA A 329 -9.14 16.56 2.32
CA ALA A 329 -10.07 16.61 3.44
C ALA A 329 -10.07 15.28 4.19
N PRO A 330 -9.95 15.25 5.52
CA PRO A 330 -10.22 14.04 6.29
C PRO A 330 -11.70 13.69 6.10
N LYS A 331 -11.98 12.42 5.79
CA LYS A 331 -13.37 11.99 5.56
C LYS A 331 -13.85 11.09 6.68
N ARG A 332 -13.20 9.96 6.93
CA ARG A 332 -13.60 9.05 8.01
C ARG A 332 -12.45 8.28 8.62
N CYS A 333 -12.53 8.10 9.93
CA CYS A 333 -11.70 7.18 10.67
C CYS A 333 -12.19 5.74 10.39
N ILE A 334 -11.28 4.88 9.95
CA ILE A 334 -11.56 3.45 9.69
C ILE A 334 -11.37 2.63 10.97
N TYR A 335 -10.30 2.93 11.71
CA TYR A 335 -9.98 2.28 12.98
C TYR A 335 -9.62 3.31 14.03
N GLN A 336 -10.38 3.34 15.11
CA GLN A 336 -10.17 4.24 16.24
C GLN A 336 -9.26 3.58 17.29
N GLY A 337 -8.26 4.31 17.75
CA GLY A 337 -7.30 3.85 18.74
C GLY A 337 -5.89 3.68 18.16
N TYR A 338 -5.00 3.09 18.94
CA TYR A 338 -3.63 2.86 18.53
C TYR A 338 -3.56 2.02 17.27
N SER A 339 -2.92 2.55 16.24
CA SER A 339 -2.82 1.93 14.92
C SER A 339 -1.62 2.49 14.19
N ALA A 340 -1.11 1.76 13.19
CA ALA A 340 0.07 2.22 12.48
C ALA A 340 -0.11 2.15 10.96
N TYR A 341 0.53 1.22 10.29
CA TYR A 341 0.56 1.15 8.83
C TYR A 341 -0.79 0.73 8.26
N SER A 342 -1.05 1.15 7.04
CA SER A 342 -2.24 0.76 6.29
C SER A 342 -1.93 0.58 4.82
N SER A 343 -2.74 -0.23 4.13
CA SER A 343 -2.64 -0.44 2.69
C SER A 343 -4.02 -0.53 2.05
N LEU A 344 -4.27 0.27 1.01
CA LEU A 344 -5.55 0.48 0.33
C LEU A 344 -5.60 -0.26 -1.00
N GLN A 345 -6.80 -0.73 -1.39
CA GLN A 345 -7.05 -1.29 -2.73
C GLN A 345 -8.49 -1.06 -3.18
N VAL A 346 -8.67 -0.66 -4.44
CA VAL A 346 -10.00 -0.63 -5.07
C VAL A 346 -10.35 -2.03 -5.58
N LEU A 347 -11.55 -2.50 -5.24
CA LEU A 347 -12.07 -3.82 -5.61
C LEU A 347 -12.89 -3.75 -6.91
N ASP A 348 -13.11 -4.89 -7.56
CA ASP A 348 -13.86 -4.97 -8.83
C ASP A 348 -15.31 -4.51 -8.72
N ASP A 349 -15.93 -4.65 -7.54
CA ASP A 349 -17.28 -4.16 -7.27
C ASP A 349 -17.35 -2.68 -6.89
N GLY A 350 -16.23 -1.97 -6.99
CA GLY A 350 -16.11 -0.55 -6.66
C GLY A 350 -16.03 -0.26 -5.16
N THR A 351 -16.02 -1.26 -4.28
CA THR A 351 -15.75 -1.05 -2.86
C THR A 351 -14.24 -0.87 -2.63
N ILE A 352 -13.88 -0.42 -1.45
CA ILE A 352 -12.49 -0.18 -1.04
C ILE A 352 -12.14 -1.17 0.06
N GLY A 353 -11.04 -1.89 -0.13
CA GLY A 353 -10.40 -2.69 0.90
C GLY A 353 -9.24 -1.93 1.53
N ILE A 354 -9.05 -2.07 2.83
CA ILE A 354 -7.90 -1.54 3.56
C ILE A 354 -7.44 -2.54 4.61
N ILE A 355 -6.13 -2.75 4.69
CA ILE A 355 -5.52 -3.43 5.83
C ILE A 355 -5.00 -2.36 6.79
N VAL A 356 -5.20 -2.57 8.09
CA VAL A 356 -4.74 -1.67 9.15
C VAL A 356 -3.93 -2.48 10.18
N GLU A 357 -2.77 -1.98 10.58
CA GLU A 357 -2.07 -2.41 11.80
C GLU A 357 -2.83 -1.90 13.02
N GLU A 358 -3.51 -2.79 13.73
CA GLU A 358 -4.32 -2.51 14.92
C GLU A 358 -3.50 -2.79 16.18
N GLY A 359 -3.20 -1.77 16.95
CA GLY A 359 -2.40 -1.90 18.16
C GLY A 359 -1.26 -0.90 18.21
N LYS A 360 -0.31 -1.16 19.06
CA LYS A 360 0.86 -0.30 19.26
C LYS A 360 2.13 -1.13 19.41
N TRP A 361 3.24 -0.47 19.16
CA TRP A 361 4.55 -0.91 19.57
C TRP A 361 5.12 0.07 20.60
N ASP A 362 5.28 -0.39 21.82
CA ASP A 362 5.95 0.36 22.86
C ASP A 362 7.11 -0.48 23.42
N SER A 363 8.33 -0.11 23.09
CA SER A 363 9.54 -0.81 23.54
C SER A 363 9.71 -0.81 25.07
N ASN A 364 8.93 0.01 25.80
CA ASN A 364 8.97 0.09 27.25
C ASN A 364 7.93 -0.81 27.94
N LEU A 365 7.04 -1.46 27.18
CA LEU A 365 6.01 -2.36 27.70
C LEU A 365 6.22 -3.78 27.12
N PRO A 366 7.14 -4.57 27.63
CA PRO A 366 7.39 -5.91 27.10
C PRO A 366 6.22 -6.84 27.44
N GLY A 367 5.69 -7.51 26.43
CA GLY A 367 4.87 -8.71 26.59
C GLY A 367 3.45 -8.67 25.99
N GLU A 368 2.81 -7.51 25.88
CA GLU A 368 1.44 -7.40 25.35
C GLU A 368 1.34 -6.48 24.12
N ASP A 369 2.43 -5.83 23.71
CA ASP A 369 2.47 -4.92 22.57
C ASP A 369 2.69 -5.67 21.26
N GLY A 370 1.99 -5.24 20.23
CA GLY A 370 2.06 -5.77 18.88
C GLY A 370 0.91 -5.26 18.04
N PHE A 371 0.78 -5.84 16.87
CA PHE A 371 -0.27 -5.48 15.93
C PHE A 371 -0.98 -6.74 15.44
N ASN A 372 -2.32 -6.67 15.38
CA ASN A 372 -3.11 -7.50 14.50
C ASN A 372 -3.25 -6.76 13.17
N LEU A 373 -3.33 -7.48 12.07
CA LEU A 373 -3.64 -6.91 10.77
C LEU A 373 -5.11 -7.18 10.47
N GLY A 374 -5.96 -6.17 10.68
CA GLY A 374 -7.37 -6.21 10.35
C GLY A 374 -7.61 -5.78 8.91
N TYR A 375 -8.44 -6.52 8.18
CA TYR A 375 -8.94 -6.09 6.88
C TYR A 375 -10.33 -5.47 7.03
N TYR A 376 -10.53 -4.30 6.40
CA TYR A 376 -11.82 -3.60 6.38
C TYR A 376 -12.26 -3.40 4.94
N ARG A 377 -13.57 -3.49 4.72
CA ARG A 377 -14.18 -3.21 3.43
C ARG A 377 -15.33 -2.23 3.60
N PHE A 378 -15.37 -1.20 2.75
CA PHE A 378 -16.41 -0.17 2.79
C PHE A 378 -16.70 0.38 1.38
N SER A 379 -17.85 1.06 1.23
CA SER A 379 -18.19 1.73 -0.02
C SER A 379 -17.66 3.16 -0.04
N ILE A 380 -17.37 3.66 -1.24
CA ILE A 380 -16.99 5.07 -1.42
C ILE A 380 -18.13 6.02 -1.01
N ASP A 381 -19.40 5.63 -1.23
CA ASP A 381 -20.56 6.43 -0.80
C ASP A 381 -20.54 6.61 0.72
N TRP A 382 -20.26 5.56 1.50
CA TRP A 382 -20.09 5.67 2.94
C TRP A 382 -18.97 6.63 3.32
N LEU A 383 -17.82 6.54 2.64
CA LEU A 383 -16.68 7.41 2.92
C LEU A 383 -17.01 8.89 2.65
N LEU A 384 -17.74 9.18 1.55
CA LEU A 384 -18.01 10.55 1.12
C LEU A 384 -19.23 11.20 1.82
N GLU A 385 -20.18 10.43 2.35
CA GLU A 385 -21.34 11.00 3.04
C GLU A 385 -20.97 11.81 4.29
N GLY A 386 -19.80 11.55 4.89
CA GLY A 386 -19.40 12.18 6.16
C GLY A 386 -20.28 11.71 7.32
N ASP A 387 -19.91 12.05 8.55
CA ASP A 387 -20.83 11.94 9.67
C ASP A 387 -21.90 13.03 9.48
N LYS A 388 -23.15 12.61 9.30
CA LYS A 388 -24.28 13.55 9.43
C LYS A 388 -24.34 13.87 10.91
N GLU A 389 -23.78 15.03 11.32
CA GLU A 389 -23.97 15.60 12.64
C GLU A 389 -25.46 15.76 12.95
#